data_14b0dccf676c8e79ef3e5a81db1ccc5d
#
_entry.id   14b0dccf676c8e79ef3e5a81db1ccc5d
#
_cell.length_a   1.000
_cell.length_b   1.000
_cell.length_c   1.000
_cell.angle_alpha   90.00
_cell.angle_beta   90.00
_cell.angle_gamma   90.00
#
_symmetry.space_group_name_H-M   'P 1'
#
loop_
_entity.id
_entity.type
_entity.pdbx_description
1 polymer ?
#
loop_
_entity_poly.entity_id
_entity_poly.type
_entity_poly.pdbx_seq_one_letter_code
_entity_poly.pdbx_strand_id
1 'polypeptide(L)'
;ASWYTDSPIVAVTGSNGKTTTVNILSEMCQSENVQSIMAGNMGIPFSERVLKELKQPKQNLAYILEISSFQMEFVLHFCPKIAVYTNLSPDHLDRHGTMDEYVNMKLEMVKNMGDDGYIVFNADDPQLIIAVEGHDAKLVPFSMIRTGLTYSIDSKNINTLTGNPLLSVDDIALPGKHNLSNMLG
;
A
#
# COMPACT_ATOMS: atom_id res chain seq x y z
N ALA A 1 -11.35 -11.70 -8.98
CA ALA A 1 -10.79 -12.50 -7.89
C ALA A 1 -11.26 -12.00 -6.52
N SER A 2 -11.18 -10.70 -6.24
CA SER A 2 -11.58 -10.11 -4.95
C SER A 2 -13.01 -10.43 -4.49
N TRP A 3 -13.92 -10.74 -5.39
CA TRP A 3 -15.28 -11.17 -5.05
C TRP A 3 -15.41 -12.60 -4.50
N TYR A 4 -14.35 -13.35 -4.61
CA TYR A 4 -14.34 -14.78 -4.26
C TYR A 4 -13.50 -15.09 -3.01
N THR A 5 -13.12 -14.05 -2.27
CA THR A 5 -12.38 -14.19 -1.01
C THR A 5 -12.89 -13.18 0.01
N ASP A 6 -13.06 -13.63 1.24
CA ASP A 6 -13.35 -12.79 2.41
C ASP A 6 -12.06 -12.40 3.15
N SER A 7 -10.92 -12.92 2.70
CA SER A 7 -9.62 -12.57 3.28
C SER A 7 -9.29 -11.10 3.01
N PRO A 8 -8.83 -10.34 4.00
CA PRO A 8 -8.50 -8.93 3.82
C PRO A 8 -7.39 -8.75 2.79
N ILE A 9 -7.52 -7.67 2.02
CA ILE A 9 -6.58 -7.30 0.96
C ILE A 9 -5.87 -6.02 1.37
N VAL A 10 -4.54 -6.06 1.41
CA VAL A 10 -3.65 -4.90 1.42
C VAL A 10 -3.14 -4.70 0.01
N ALA A 11 -3.43 -3.56 -0.61
CA ALA A 11 -3.03 -3.25 -1.97
C ALA A 11 -1.98 -2.14 -1.96
N VAL A 12 -0.83 -2.38 -2.57
CA VAL A 12 0.30 -1.44 -2.62
C VAL A 12 0.52 -0.96 -4.04
N THR A 13 0.50 0.35 -4.23
CA THR A 13 0.82 1.01 -5.50
C THR A 13 1.77 2.19 -5.30
N GLY A 14 2.21 2.76 -6.39
CA GLY A 14 3.14 3.89 -6.45
C GLY A 14 4.02 3.79 -7.69
N SER A 15 4.81 4.80 -7.96
CA SER A 15 5.82 4.72 -9.03
C SER A 15 6.96 3.80 -8.61
N ASN A 16 7.52 4.01 -7.42
CA ASN A 16 8.63 3.25 -6.87
C ASN A 16 8.30 2.66 -5.49
N GLY A 17 9.04 1.63 -5.07
CA GLY A 17 8.97 1.07 -3.72
C GLY A 17 7.92 -0.04 -3.52
N LYS A 18 6.99 -0.26 -4.44
CA LYS A 18 5.91 -1.26 -4.33
C LYS A 18 6.38 -2.65 -3.85
N THR A 19 7.31 -3.23 -4.56
CA THR A 19 7.83 -4.59 -4.26
C THR A 19 8.49 -4.65 -2.89
N THR A 20 9.26 -3.64 -2.52
CA THR A 20 9.90 -3.56 -1.20
C THR A 20 8.86 -3.48 -0.10
N THR A 21 7.88 -2.60 -0.23
CA THR A 21 6.78 -2.46 0.75
C THR A 21 5.98 -3.76 0.89
N VAL A 22 5.64 -4.42 -0.22
CA VAL A 22 4.95 -5.73 -0.20
C VAL A 22 5.74 -6.79 0.56
N ASN A 23 7.06 -6.86 0.37
CA ASN A 23 7.91 -7.81 1.10
C ASN A 23 7.96 -7.48 2.60
N ILE A 24 8.16 -6.21 2.98
CA ILE A 24 8.17 -5.78 4.37
C ILE A 24 6.85 -6.14 5.06
N LEU A 25 5.70 -5.80 4.45
CA LEU A 25 4.39 -6.14 4.98
C LEU A 25 4.18 -7.65 5.14
N SER A 26 4.69 -8.44 4.18
CA SER A 26 4.60 -9.89 4.28
C SER A 26 5.39 -10.45 5.47
N GLU A 27 6.57 -9.94 5.73
CA GLU A 27 7.38 -10.34 6.88
C GLU A 27 6.72 -9.91 8.21
N MET A 28 6.17 -8.69 8.26
CA MET A 28 5.43 -8.20 9.42
C MET A 28 4.21 -9.08 9.73
N CYS A 29 3.42 -9.45 8.73
CA CYS A 29 2.29 -10.37 8.91
C CYS A 29 2.72 -11.72 9.49
N GLN A 30 3.83 -12.27 9.03
CA GLN A 30 4.34 -13.55 9.54
C GLN A 30 4.74 -13.46 11.01
N SER A 31 5.32 -12.34 11.44
CA SER A 31 5.69 -12.14 12.86
C SER A 31 4.47 -12.08 13.77
N GLU A 32 3.31 -11.65 13.26
CA GLU A 32 2.03 -11.57 13.98
C GLU A 32 1.14 -12.82 13.79
N ASN A 33 1.69 -13.93 13.28
CA ASN A 33 0.95 -15.16 12.98
C ASN A 33 -0.19 -14.98 11.97
N VAL A 34 -0.13 -13.98 11.12
CA VAL A 34 -1.02 -13.80 9.98
C VAL A 34 -0.39 -14.46 8.75
N GLN A 35 -1.10 -15.39 8.12
CA GLN A 35 -0.63 -15.95 6.87
C GLN A 35 -0.78 -14.94 5.76
N SER A 36 0.33 -14.41 5.26
CA SER A 36 0.33 -13.50 4.13
C SER A 36 0.56 -14.24 2.81
N ILE A 37 -0.17 -13.83 1.77
CA ILE A 37 0.06 -14.29 0.40
C ILE A 37 0.33 -13.08 -0.49
N MET A 38 1.56 -12.99 -0.97
CA MET A 38 1.94 -11.99 -1.97
C MET A 38 1.45 -12.42 -3.37
N ALA A 39 0.90 -11.45 -4.10
CA ALA A 39 0.43 -11.65 -5.47
C ALA A 39 0.29 -10.31 -6.22
N GLY A 40 -0.20 -10.34 -7.45
CA GLY A 40 -0.53 -9.16 -8.23
C GLY A 40 0.41 -8.91 -9.39
N ASN A 41 1.02 -7.74 -9.48
CA ASN A 41 1.91 -7.34 -10.56
C ASN A 41 3.21 -8.17 -10.60
N MET A 42 3.66 -8.64 -9.45
CA MET A 42 4.84 -9.49 -9.31
C MET A 42 4.45 -10.89 -8.85
N GLY A 43 5.14 -11.90 -9.36
CA GLY A 43 4.99 -13.30 -8.95
C GLY A 43 3.73 -13.97 -9.51
N ILE A 44 2.94 -14.58 -8.62
CA ILE A 44 1.75 -15.36 -9.00
C ILE A 44 0.52 -14.47 -9.09
N PRO A 45 -0.32 -14.62 -10.13
CA PRO A 45 -1.55 -13.85 -10.27
C PRO A 45 -2.48 -14.00 -9.05
N PHE A 46 -3.11 -12.89 -8.64
CA PHE A 46 -4.06 -12.91 -7.52
C PHE A 46 -5.20 -13.90 -7.71
N SER A 47 -5.73 -14.03 -8.93
CA SER A 47 -6.78 -15.01 -9.25
C SER A 47 -6.38 -16.45 -8.98
N GLU A 48 -5.15 -16.82 -9.25
CA GLU A 48 -4.62 -18.17 -8.97
C GLU A 48 -4.54 -18.44 -7.47
N ARG A 49 -4.15 -17.42 -6.70
CA ARG A 49 -4.09 -17.53 -5.23
C ARG A 49 -5.48 -17.72 -4.64
N VAL A 50 -6.47 -16.94 -5.09
CA VAL A 50 -7.86 -17.10 -4.65
C VAL A 50 -8.43 -18.45 -5.03
N LEU A 51 -8.16 -18.97 -6.23
CA LEU A 51 -8.56 -20.32 -6.62
C LEU A 51 -7.97 -21.42 -5.71
N LYS A 52 -6.75 -21.21 -5.22
CA LYS A 52 -6.14 -22.11 -4.23
C LYS A 52 -6.84 -22.03 -2.87
N GLU A 53 -7.15 -20.83 -2.40
CA GLU A 53 -7.89 -20.60 -1.15
C GLU A 53 -9.25 -21.29 -1.20
N LEU A 54 -10.01 -21.12 -2.29
CA LEU A 54 -11.31 -21.75 -2.46
C LEU A 54 -11.25 -23.29 -2.40
N LYS A 55 -10.17 -23.90 -2.86
CA LYS A 55 -9.95 -25.34 -2.78
C LYS A 55 -9.47 -25.81 -1.41
N GLN A 56 -8.72 -24.97 -0.72
CA GLN A 56 -8.10 -25.25 0.58
C GLN A 56 -8.20 -24.00 1.45
N PRO A 57 -9.39 -23.72 2.04
CA PRO A 57 -9.61 -22.55 2.89
C PRO A 57 -8.60 -22.51 4.04
N LYS A 58 -8.04 -21.32 4.28
CA LYS A 58 -7.10 -21.05 5.35
C LYS A 58 -7.71 -20.07 6.34
N GLN A 59 -7.39 -20.24 7.60
CA GLN A 59 -7.74 -19.27 8.63
C GLN A 59 -6.63 -18.22 8.74
N ASN A 60 -7.01 -17.02 9.17
CA ASN A 60 -6.07 -15.91 9.42
C ASN A 60 -5.18 -15.58 8.22
N LEU A 61 -5.78 -15.53 7.02
CA LEU A 61 -5.12 -15.23 5.76
C LEU A 61 -5.30 -13.75 5.39
N ALA A 62 -4.25 -13.11 4.88
CA ALA A 62 -4.30 -11.81 4.24
C ALA A 62 -3.60 -11.84 2.88
N TYR A 63 -4.14 -11.12 1.92
CA TYR A 63 -3.50 -10.89 0.63
C TYR A 63 -2.74 -9.57 0.63
N ILE A 64 -1.46 -9.61 0.23
CA ILE A 64 -0.65 -8.41 0.02
C ILE A 64 -0.37 -8.32 -1.48
N LEU A 65 -1.00 -7.34 -2.12
CA LEU A 65 -1.00 -7.24 -3.57
C LEU A 65 -0.15 -6.06 -4.04
N GLU A 66 0.81 -6.36 -4.91
CA GLU A 66 1.45 -5.32 -5.71
C GLU A 66 0.53 -4.95 -6.87
N ILE A 67 0.18 -3.67 -6.99
CA ILE A 67 -0.76 -3.17 -8.00
C ILE A 67 -0.06 -2.16 -8.91
N SER A 68 -0.08 -2.42 -10.22
CA SER A 68 0.32 -1.46 -11.25
C SER A 68 -0.87 -0.64 -11.75
N SER A 69 -0.62 0.53 -12.34
CA SER A 69 -1.67 1.34 -12.97
C SER A 69 -2.39 0.59 -14.09
N PHE A 70 -1.68 -0.24 -14.85
CA PHE A 70 -2.27 -1.04 -15.95
C PHE A 70 -3.33 -2.04 -15.48
N GLN A 71 -3.17 -2.58 -14.28
CA GLN A 71 -4.14 -3.52 -13.73
C GLN A 71 -5.44 -2.85 -13.32
N MET A 72 -5.42 -1.54 -13.09
CA MET A 72 -6.59 -0.76 -12.68
C MET A 72 -7.49 -0.32 -13.84
N GLU A 73 -7.01 -0.37 -15.08
CA GLU A 73 -7.71 0.09 -16.28
C GLU A 73 -9.12 -0.53 -16.46
N PHE A 74 -9.31 -1.77 -16.02
CA PHE A 74 -10.57 -2.51 -16.19
C PHE A 74 -11.16 -3.01 -14.87
N VAL A 75 -10.76 -2.43 -13.76
CA VAL A 75 -11.24 -2.86 -12.44
C VAL A 75 -12.62 -2.28 -12.15
N LEU A 76 -13.58 -3.16 -11.84
CA LEU A 76 -14.95 -2.76 -11.51
C LEU A 76 -15.25 -2.88 -10.00
N HIS A 77 -14.81 -3.95 -9.36
CA HIS A 77 -15.26 -4.36 -8.02
C HIS A 77 -14.11 -4.57 -7.02
N PHE A 78 -12.91 -4.13 -7.36
CA PHE A 78 -11.78 -4.23 -6.46
C PHE A 78 -11.99 -3.28 -5.27
N CYS A 79 -11.88 -3.81 -4.06
CA CYS A 79 -12.06 -3.07 -2.83
C CYS A 79 -11.07 -3.62 -1.79
N PRO A 80 -9.87 -3.05 -1.67
CA PRO A 80 -8.93 -3.45 -0.64
C PRO A 80 -9.39 -2.94 0.73
N LYS A 81 -8.98 -3.61 1.81
CA LYS A 81 -9.18 -3.13 3.18
C LYS A 81 -8.20 -2.02 3.52
N ILE A 82 -6.98 -2.14 3.01
CA ILE A 82 -5.90 -1.16 3.16
C ILE A 82 -5.29 -0.90 1.79
N ALA A 83 -5.18 0.35 1.41
CA ALA A 83 -4.51 0.82 0.21
C ALA A 83 -3.28 1.62 0.59
N VAL A 84 -2.12 1.27 0.04
CA VAL A 84 -0.84 1.95 0.30
C VAL A 84 -0.36 2.64 -0.96
N TYR A 85 -0.12 3.95 -0.88
CA TYR A 85 0.48 4.77 -1.93
C TYR A 85 1.87 5.22 -1.51
N THR A 86 2.90 4.65 -2.10
CA THR A 86 4.29 4.94 -1.71
C THR A 86 4.78 6.30 -2.21
N ASN A 87 4.54 6.62 -3.47
CA ASN A 87 4.86 7.88 -4.13
C ASN A 87 4.23 7.96 -5.53
N LEU A 88 4.13 9.18 -6.06
CA LEU A 88 3.77 9.45 -7.45
C LEU A 88 4.88 10.27 -8.12
N SER A 89 5.53 9.69 -9.10
CA SER A 89 6.48 10.37 -9.99
C SER A 89 6.16 10.03 -11.43
N PRO A 90 6.49 10.89 -12.40
CA PRO A 90 6.23 10.60 -13.81
C PRO A 90 6.78 9.24 -14.22
N ASP A 91 5.88 8.38 -14.67
CA ASP A 91 6.20 7.03 -15.11
C ASP A 91 5.15 6.58 -16.13
N HIS A 92 5.55 5.83 -17.14
CA HIS A 92 4.65 5.31 -18.17
C HIS A 92 3.76 6.36 -18.86
N LEU A 93 4.21 7.62 -18.99
CA LEU A 93 3.44 8.69 -19.63
C LEU A 93 3.27 8.48 -21.13
N ASP A 94 4.10 7.68 -21.75
CA ASP A 94 3.92 7.18 -23.12
C ASP A 94 2.61 6.43 -23.31
N ARG A 95 2.09 5.80 -22.26
CA ARG A 95 0.81 5.08 -22.26
C ARG A 95 -0.34 5.91 -21.65
N HIS A 96 -0.10 6.55 -20.53
CA HIS A 96 -1.15 7.27 -19.80
C HIS A 96 -1.41 8.69 -20.35
N GLY A 97 -0.50 9.22 -21.19
CA GLY A 97 -0.62 10.55 -21.78
C GLY A 97 -0.19 11.66 -20.84
N THR A 98 -0.89 11.83 -19.72
CA THR A 98 -0.60 12.89 -18.73
C THR A 98 -0.36 12.34 -17.33
N MET A 99 0.22 13.17 -16.47
CA MET A 99 0.41 12.81 -15.05
C MET A 99 -0.95 12.66 -14.33
N ASP A 100 -1.91 13.50 -14.67
CA ASP A 100 -3.25 13.43 -14.06
C ASP A 100 -3.97 12.12 -14.42
N GLU A 101 -3.86 11.66 -15.66
CA GLU A 101 -4.41 10.36 -16.08
C GLU A 101 -3.71 9.21 -15.37
N TYR A 102 -2.40 9.29 -15.17
CA TYR A 102 -1.64 8.30 -14.41
C TYR A 102 -2.07 8.25 -12.94
N VAL A 103 -2.23 9.41 -12.30
CA VAL A 103 -2.74 9.51 -10.91
C VAL A 103 -4.15 8.95 -10.81
N ASN A 104 -5.06 9.39 -11.68
CA ASN A 104 -6.45 8.92 -11.71
C ASN A 104 -6.53 7.41 -11.88
N MET A 105 -5.69 6.83 -12.74
CA MET A 105 -5.64 5.39 -12.94
C MET A 105 -5.23 4.64 -11.66
N LYS A 106 -4.30 5.20 -10.86
CA LYS A 106 -3.95 4.61 -9.57
C LYS A 106 -5.04 4.76 -8.53
N LEU A 107 -5.83 5.84 -8.57
CA LEU A 107 -6.95 6.07 -7.66
C LEU A 107 -8.12 5.09 -7.90
N GLU A 108 -8.23 4.50 -9.09
CA GLU A 108 -9.19 3.43 -9.34
C GLU A 108 -9.07 2.26 -8.32
N MET A 109 -7.89 2.10 -7.71
CA MET A 109 -7.66 1.10 -6.66
C MET A 109 -8.56 1.29 -5.44
N VAL A 110 -8.92 2.51 -5.12
CA VAL A 110 -9.67 2.87 -3.89
C VAL A 110 -11.12 3.28 -4.16
N LYS A 111 -11.55 3.38 -5.40
CA LYS A 111 -12.88 3.92 -5.77
C LYS A 111 -14.08 3.23 -5.10
N ASN A 112 -13.94 1.99 -4.70
CA ASN A 112 -15.00 1.22 -4.04
C ASN A 112 -14.79 1.13 -2.51
N MET A 113 -13.79 1.78 -1.94
CA MET A 113 -13.53 1.78 -0.51
C MET A 113 -14.49 2.75 0.21
N GLY A 114 -15.06 2.30 1.31
CA GLY A 114 -15.87 3.12 2.20
C GLY A 114 -15.10 3.54 3.47
N ASP A 115 -15.84 4.07 4.44
CA ASP A 115 -15.35 4.62 5.72
C ASP A 115 -14.69 3.57 6.65
N ASP A 116 -14.85 2.29 6.35
CA ASP A 116 -14.21 1.19 7.06
C ASP A 116 -12.82 0.83 6.51
N GLY A 117 -12.43 1.37 5.33
CA GLY A 117 -11.13 1.19 4.70
C GLY A 117 -10.06 2.17 5.20
N TYR A 118 -8.80 1.91 4.84
CA TYR A 118 -7.66 2.76 5.18
C TYR A 118 -6.84 3.08 3.93
N ILE A 119 -6.52 4.37 3.74
CA ILE A 119 -5.58 4.83 2.70
C ILE A 119 -4.33 5.33 3.40
N VAL A 120 -3.25 4.55 3.30
CA VAL A 120 -1.92 4.91 3.78
C VAL A 120 -1.18 5.61 2.65
N PHE A 121 -0.66 6.80 2.88
CA PHE A 121 -0.05 7.57 1.80
C PHE A 121 1.10 8.46 2.28
N ASN A 122 2.06 8.66 1.39
CA ASN A 122 3.19 9.54 1.61
C ASN A 122 2.75 11.01 1.55
N ALA A 123 2.71 11.67 2.71
CA ALA A 123 2.35 13.08 2.81
C ALA A 123 3.48 14.05 2.39
N ASP A 124 4.66 13.55 2.05
CA ASP A 124 5.72 14.34 1.44
C ASP A 124 5.50 14.53 -0.07
N ASP A 125 4.54 13.79 -0.65
CA ASP A 125 4.14 13.90 -2.05
C ASP A 125 2.86 14.76 -2.16
N PRO A 126 2.96 16.00 -2.68
CA PRO A 126 1.82 16.90 -2.78
C PRO A 126 0.69 16.36 -3.69
N GLN A 127 1.04 15.57 -4.69
CA GLN A 127 0.05 14.98 -5.61
C GLN A 127 -0.80 13.92 -4.88
N LEU A 128 -0.19 13.13 -4.00
CA LEU A 128 -0.93 12.17 -3.17
C LEU A 128 -1.88 12.86 -2.19
N ILE A 129 -1.46 13.94 -1.56
CA ILE A 129 -2.33 14.71 -0.65
C ILE A 129 -3.60 15.14 -1.39
N ILE A 130 -3.44 15.78 -2.55
CA ILE A 130 -4.57 16.26 -3.37
C ILE A 130 -5.42 15.07 -3.86
N ALA A 131 -4.78 13.99 -4.28
CA ALA A 131 -5.44 12.84 -4.88
C ALA A 131 -6.35 12.08 -3.91
N VAL A 132 -6.00 12.02 -2.62
CA VAL A 132 -6.80 11.31 -1.60
C VAL A 132 -7.73 12.22 -0.79
N GLU A 133 -7.64 13.54 -0.99
CA GLU A 133 -8.48 14.52 -0.30
C GLU A 133 -9.97 14.27 -0.57
N GLY A 134 -10.77 14.27 0.49
CA GLY A 134 -12.23 14.07 0.38
C GLY A 134 -12.66 12.62 0.17
N HIS A 135 -11.76 11.65 0.20
CA HIS A 135 -12.13 10.24 0.13
C HIS A 135 -12.80 9.78 1.44
N ASP A 136 -13.81 8.91 1.36
CA ASP A 136 -14.56 8.42 2.53
C ASP A 136 -13.72 7.52 3.45
N ALA A 137 -12.71 6.83 2.93
CA ALA A 137 -11.83 5.98 3.73
C ALA A 137 -10.98 6.78 4.72
N LYS A 138 -10.54 6.12 5.77
CA LYS A 138 -9.66 6.70 6.80
C LYS A 138 -8.28 6.98 6.23
N LEU A 139 -7.90 8.26 6.23
CA LEU A 139 -6.61 8.70 5.73
C LEU A 139 -5.51 8.51 6.79
N VAL A 140 -4.44 7.82 6.43
CA VAL A 140 -3.30 7.49 7.29
C VAL A 140 -2.02 8.07 6.64
N PRO A 141 -1.73 9.36 6.85
CA PRO A 141 -0.53 9.98 6.30
C PRO A 141 0.74 9.54 7.01
N PHE A 142 1.80 9.28 6.26
CA PHE A 142 3.16 9.15 6.78
C PHE A 142 4.10 10.16 6.13
N SER A 143 5.23 10.47 6.79
CA SER A 143 6.21 11.41 6.27
C SER A 143 7.63 11.11 6.75
N MET A 144 8.59 11.36 5.87
CA MET A 144 10.03 11.38 6.15
C MET A 144 10.55 12.75 6.60
N ILE A 145 9.71 13.81 6.49
CA ILE A 145 10.13 15.19 6.69
C ILE A 145 9.30 15.87 7.76
N ARG A 146 7.98 15.58 7.84
CA ARG A 146 7.04 16.24 8.73
C ARG A 146 6.82 15.40 9.98
N THR A 147 6.66 16.07 11.12
CA THR A 147 6.24 15.47 12.39
C THR A 147 4.74 15.71 12.64
N GLY A 148 4.16 14.98 13.60
CA GLY A 148 2.75 15.15 13.93
C GLY A 148 1.77 14.51 12.94
N LEU A 149 2.22 13.60 12.11
CA LEU A 149 1.41 12.73 11.26
C LEU A 149 1.26 11.35 11.90
N THR A 150 0.42 10.49 11.33
CA THR A 150 0.15 9.15 11.87
C THR A 150 1.44 8.38 12.10
N TYR A 151 2.33 8.40 11.09
CA TYR A 151 3.69 7.91 11.24
C TYR A 151 4.66 8.96 10.69
N SER A 152 5.77 9.17 11.38
CA SER A 152 6.81 10.10 10.98
C SER A 152 8.18 9.58 11.42
N ILE A 153 9.23 10.11 10.81
CA ILE A 153 10.59 9.75 11.15
C ILE A 153 11.34 11.01 11.64
N ASP A 154 12.17 10.82 12.62
CA ASP A 154 13.22 11.76 12.99
C ASP A 154 14.61 11.16 12.74
N SER A 155 15.67 11.78 13.24
CA SER A 155 17.03 11.28 13.02
C SER A 155 17.32 9.92 13.69
N LYS A 156 16.47 9.45 14.57
CA LYS A 156 16.72 8.26 15.40
C LYS A 156 15.59 7.24 15.37
N ASN A 157 14.32 7.68 15.22
CA ASN A 157 13.19 6.81 15.41
C ASN A 157 12.10 7.03 14.36
N ILE A 158 11.37 5.96 14.07
CA ILE A 158 10.00 6.04 13.52
C ILE A 158 9.07 6.31 14.71
N ASN A 159 8.23 7.33 14.60
CA ASN A 159 7.34 7.81 15.66
C ASN A 159 5.89 7.72 15.25
N THR A 160 5.02 7.48 16.24
CA THR A 160 3.56 7.60 16.10
C THR A 160 3.12 9.05 16.12
N LEU A 161 1.83 9.31 15.84
CA LEU A 161 1.20 10.63 15.91
C LEU A 161 1.43 11.36 17.25
N THR A 162 1.49 10.61 18.35
CA THR A 162 1.73 11.15 19.68
C THR A 162 3.21 11.41 19.98
N GLY A 163 4.10 11.17 19.01
CA GLY A 163 5.56 11.32 19.16
C GLY A 163 6.24 10.19 19.93
N ASN A 164 5.51 9.12 20.24
CA ASN A 164 6.12 7.96 20.88
C ASN A 164 6.97 7.19 19.87
N PRO A 165 8.23 6.83 20.21
CA PRO A 165 9.06 6.03 19.33
C PRO A 165 8.48 4.61 19.19
N LEU A 166 8.35 4.18 17.95
CA LEU A 166 7.87 2.84 17.57
C LEU A 166 9.05 1.91 17.28
N LEU A 167 10.05 2.41 16.57
CA LEU A 167 11.21 1.65 16.12
C LEU A 167 12.41 2.58 15.98
N SER A 168 13.61 2.13 16.40
CA SER A 168 14.86 2.85 16.15
C SER A 168 15.28 2.69 14.69
N VAL A 169 15.74 3.78 14.06
CA VAL A 169 16.29 3.74 12.70
C VAL A 169 17.53 2.86 12.62
N ASP A 170 18.31 2.77 13.71
CA ASP A 170 19.52 1.95 13.79
C ASP A 170 19.21 0.43 13.80
N ASP A 171 17.99 0.05 14.19
CA ASP A 171 17.54 -1.35 14.19
C ASP A 171 17.01 -1.81 12.83
N ILE A 172 16.94 -0.90 11.85
CA ILE A 172 16.42 -1.18 10.51
C ILE A 172 17.52 -1.79 9.64
N ALA A 173 17.35 -3.05 9.27
CA ALA A 173 18.31 -3.79 8.46
C ALA A 173 18.37 -3.32 6.98
N LEU A 174 17.39 -2.57 6.49
CA LEU A 174 17.32 -2.11 5.12
C LEU A 174 17.96 -0.71 4.98
N PRO A 175 19.14 -0.56 4.35
CA PRO A 175 19.81 0.71 4.23
C PRO A 175 19.12 1.63 3.19
N GLY A 176 19.16 2.94 3.44
CA GLY A 176 18.75 3.97 2.48
C GLY A 176 17.41 4.63 2.80
N LYS A 177 17.34 5.94 2.54
CA LYS A 177 16.15 6.77 2.85
C LYS A 177 14.87 6.29 2.17
N HIS A 178 14.94 5.77 0.95
CA HIS A 178 13.78 5.23 0.25
C HIS A 178 13.27 3.95 0.90
N ASN A 179 14.12 3.12 1.51
CA ASN A 179 13.65 1.96 2.25
C ASN A 179 12.99 2.35 3.58
N LEU A 180 13.48 3.41 4.23
CA LEU A 180 12.79 3.99 5.39
C LEU A 180 11.40 4.51 5.01
N SER A 181 11.27 5.18 3.87
CA SER A 181 9.97 5.61 3.35
C SER A 181 9.04 4.42 3.07
N ASN A 182 9.56 3.33 2.48
CA ASN A 182 8.78 2.11 2.22
C ASN A 182 8.35 1.40 3.50
N MET A 183 9.07 1.56 4.61
CA MET A 183 8.70 1.00 5.92
C MET A 183 7.62 1.81 6.64
N LEU A 184 7.51 3.11 6.37
CA LEU A 184 6.47 3.96 6.93
C LEU A 184 5.10 3.72 6.27
N GLY A 185 5.09 3.37 4.99
CA GLY A 185 3.88 3.02 4.21
C GLY A 185 3.47 1.59 4.43
#